data_e889beed9a9b64be73d6f6e16eb72bfb
#
_entry.id   e889beed9a9b64be73d6f6e16eb72bfb
#
_cell.length_a   1.000
_cell.length_b   1.000
_cell.length_c   1.000
_cell.angle_alpha   90.00
_cell.angle_beta   90.00
_cell.angle_gamma   90.00
#
_symmetry.space_group_name_H-M   'P 1'
#
loop_
_entity.id
_entity.type
_entity.pdbx_description
1 polymer ?
#
loop_
_entity_poly.entity_id
_entity_poly.type
_entity_poly.pdbx_seq_one_letter_code
_entity_poly.pdbx_strand_id
1 'polypeptide(L)'
;MGIDFEKEYVLENERVRLEPLTLDHVPKLIRFTEEVDIWTYFLGKSDGSSDLASYVQDTLTAKSKRQAYAFAVYDKRHEQFAGSTRFFDFQEDLNTVRMGYSWYGKDFWGTGLNKNCKFLLFQFAFDQMGVERIGLGAHSENTRSINAMKSIGCQPEGTIRNLFPAIQGKGRADAILLGILKEEWQKTIKNDLNQRL
;
A
#
# COMPACT_ATOMS: atom_id res chain seq x y z
N MET A 1 -4.07 -13.52 14.41
CA MET A 1 -3.97 -12.97 13.05
C MET A 1 -3.69 -14.10 12.06
N GLY A 2 -4.47 -14.23 11.01
CA GLY A 2 -4.35 -15.36 10.09
C GLY A 2 -4.18 -14.94 8.64
N ILE A 3 -2.93 -14.85 8.16
CA ILE A 3 -2.62 -14.85 6.73
C ILE A 3 -1.79 -16.09 6.40
N ASP A 4 -2.20 -16.81 5.38
CA ASP A 4 -1.42 -17.92 4.82
C ASP A 4 -0.58 -17.39 3.66
N PHE A 5 0.74 -17.38 3.84
CA PHE A 5 1.67 -16.84 2.83
C PHE A 5 1.81 -17.73 1.59
N GLU A 6 1.38 -19.00 1.68
CA GLU A 6 1.39 -19.91 0.52
C GLU A 6 0.11 -19.81 -0.31
N LYS A 7 -0.96 -19.25 0.29
CA LYS A 7 -2.24 -19.08 -0.40
C LYS A 7 -2.19 -17.86 -1.32
N GLU A 8 -2.77 -18.00 -2.49
CA GLU A 8 -3.02 -16.92 -3.42
C GLU A 8 -4.35 -16.24 -3.11
N TYR A 9 -4.29 -15.00 -2.63
CA TYR A 9 -5.48 -14.20 -2.38
C TYR A 9 -5.76 -13.28 -3.56
N VAL A 10 -6.94 -13.37 -4.13
CA VAL A 10 -7.46 -12.41 -5.10
C VAL A 10 -8.57 -11.62 -4.43
N LEU A 11 -8.42 -10.30 -4.37
CA LEU A 11 -9.40 -9.39 -3.79
C LEU A 11 -9.93 -8.51 -4.91
N GLU A 12 -11.24 -8.47 -5.10
CA GLU A 12 -11.79 -7.70 -6.21
C GLU A 12 -13.17 -7.09 -5.91
N ASN A 13 -13.45 -6.03 -6.62
CA ASN A 13 -14.77 -5.44 -6.75
C ASN A 13 -15.00 -5.04 -8.22
N GLU A 14 -16.02 -4.24 -8.49
CA GLU A 14 -16.33 -3.80 -9.87
C GLU A 14 -15.21 -2.96 -10.49
N ARG A 15 -14.42 -2.25 -9.67
CA ARG A 15 -13.42 -1.29 -10.13
C ARG A 15 -12.02 -1.86 -10.25
N VAL A 16 -11.60 -2.69 -9.30
CA VAL A 16 -10.23 -3.19 -9.22
C VAL A 16 -10.16 -4.68 -8.91
N ARG A 17 -9.07 -5.32 -9.33
CA ARG A 17 -8.63 -6.63 -8.88
C ARG A 17 -7.21 -6.52 -8.33
N LEU A 18 -7.00 -7.04 -7.15
CA LEU A 18 -5.72 -7.20 -6.48
C LEU A 18 -5.36 -8.68 -6.53
N GLU A 19 -4.27 -9.02 -7.18
CA GLU A 19 -3.77 -10.39 -7.27
C GLU A 19 -2.33 -10.48 -6.77
N PRO A 20 -1.84 -11.65 -6.31
CA PRO A 20 -0.48 -11.77 -5.79
C PRO A 20 0.54 -11.26 -6.79
N LEU A 21 1.43 -10.37 -6.35
CA LEU A 21 2.50 -9.84 -7.19
C LEU A 21 3.49 -10.95 -7.54
N THR A 22 3.81 -11.09 -8.83
CA THR A 22 4.78 -12.04 -9.38
C THR A 22 5.69 -11.37 -10.41
N LEU A 23 6.74 -12.07 -10.84
CA LEU A 23 7.63 -11.57 -11.90
C LEU A 23 6.90 -11.36 -13.24
N ASP A 24 5.82 -12.08 -13.52
CA ASP A 24 5.00 -11.90 -14.73
C ASP A 24 4.31 -10.54 -14.83
N HIS A 25 4.29 -9.79 -13.73
CA HIS A 25 3.78 -8.41 -13.71
C HIS A 25 4.82 -7.38 -14.14
N VAL A 26 6.12 -7.72 -14.12
CA VAL A 26 7.20 -6.79 -14.47
C VAL A 26 7.00 -6.18 -15.85
N PRO A 27 6.81 -6.94 -16.95
CA PRO A 27 6.61 -6.35 -18.27
C PRO A 27 5.35 -5.49 -18.39
N LYS A 28 4.34 -5.75 -17.55
CA LYS A 28 3.08 -5.01 -17.54
C LYS A 28 3.16 -3.68 -16.76
N LEU A 29 4.13 -3.57 -15.85
CA LEU A 29 4.33 -2.45 -14.94
C LEU A 29 5.57 -1.61 -15.26
N ILE A 30 6.47 -2.11 -16.13
CA ILE A 30 7.79 -1.51 -16.39
C ILE A 30 7.71 -0.06 -16.89
N ARG A 31 6.65 0.29 -17.61
CA ARG A 31 6.45 1.67 -18.11
C ARG A 31 6.41 2.71 -17.01
N PHE A 32 6.05 2.34 -15.78
CA PHE A 32 5.96 3.26 -14.66
C PHE A 32 7.30 3.54 -13.98
N THR A 33 8.38 2.83 -14.36
CA THR A 33 9.72 3.09 -13.82
C THR A 33 10.25 4.46 -14.20
N GLU A 34 9.83 5.00 -15.34
CA GLU A 34 10.22 6.30 -15.84
C GLU A 34 9.44 7.47 -15.19
N GLU A 35 8.37 7.17 -14.45
CA GLU A 35 7.54 8.18 -13.79
C GLU A 35 8.16 8.61 -12.44
N VAL A 36 9.12 9.53 -12.47
CA VAL A 36 9.91 9.99 -11.30
C VAL A 36 9.04 10.31 -10.07
N ASP A 37 7.87 10.92 -10.27
CA ASP A 37 6.98 11.31 -9.16
C ASP A 37 6.43 10.13 -8.36
N ILE A 38 6.40 8.94 -8.95
CA ILE A 38 6.01 7.70 -8.24
C ILE A 38 7.07 7.35 -7.21
N TRP A 39 8.34 7.46 -7.61
CA TRP A 39 9.49 6.95 -6.87
C TRP A 39 10.13 7.94 -5.91
N THR A 40 9.78 9.22 -6.03
CA THR A 40 10.33 10.32 -5.20
C THR A 40 10.41 10.01 -3.71
N TYR A 41 9.42 9.31 -3.16
CA TYR A 41 9.33 8.97 -1.73
C TYR A 41 9.64 7.51 -1.43
N PHE A 42 10.14 6.74 -2.40
CA PHE A 42 10.69 5.41 -2.18
C PHE A 42 12.17 5.55 -1.77
N LEU A 43 12.39 5.71 -0.46
CA LEU A 43 13.70 6.00 0.10
C LEU A 43 14.37 4.68 0.53
N GLY A 44 15.14 4.07 -0.36
CA GLY A 44 15.86 2.84 -0.06
C GLY A 44 16.28 2.05 -1.29
N LYS A 45 16.87 0.88 -1.04
CA LYS A 45 17.39 -0.01 -2.10
C LYS A 45 16.32 -0.63 -2.99
N SER A 46 15.04 -0.48 -2.64
CA SER A 46 13.92 -1.16 -3.29
C SER A 46 12.92 -0.17 -3.90
N ASP A 47 13.40 0.92 -4.49
CA ASP A 47 12.55 1.65 -5.42
C ASP A 47 12.58 0.92 -6.78
N GLY A 48 11.50 0.77 -7.45
CA GLY A 48 11.47 0.10 -8.75
C GLY A 48 11.89 0.98 -9.92
N SER A 49 12.42 2.19 -9.68
CA SER A 49 12.73 3.15 -10.73
C SER A 49 13.87 2.72 -11.65
N SER A 50 14.89 2.06 -11.08
CA SER A 50 16.06 1.60 -11.83
C SER A 50 15.96 0.13 -12.23
N ASP A 51 15.30 -0.71 -11.41
CA ASP A 51 15.17 -2.16 -11.65
C ASP A 51 13.90 -2.71 -11.00
N LEU A 52 12.81 -2.70 -11.75
CA LEU A 52 11.52 -3.22 -11.28
C LEU A 52 11.56 -4.73 -11.02
N ALA A 53 12.36 -5.48 -11.78
CA ALA A 53 12.47 -6.92 -11.57
C ALA A 53 13.12 -7.23 -10.22
N SER A 54 14.19 -6.55 -9.86
CA SER A 54 14.81 -6.66 -8.54
C SER A 54 13.86 -6.22 -7.41
N TYR A 55 13.10 -5.13 -7.59
CA TYR A 55 12.07 -4.71 -6.65
C TYR A 55 11.02 -5.82 -6.40
N VAL A 56 10.52 -6.44 -7.47
CA VAL A 56 9.55 -7.53 -7.35
C VAL A 56 10.20 -8.76 -6.71
N GLN A 57 11.43 -9.14 -7.10
CA GLN A 57 12.15 -10.27 -6.54
C GLN A 57 12.40 -10.09 -5.03
N ASP A 58 12.79 -8.91 -4.57
CA ASP A 58 12.96 -8.59 -3.15
C ASP A 58 11.64 -8.75 -2.39
N THR A 59 10.54 -8.33 -3.02
CA THR A 59 9.21 -8.46 -2.44
C THR A 59 8.76 -9.93 -2.33
N LEU A 60 9.07 -10.76 -3.32
CA LEU A 60 8.81 -12.21 -3.28
C LEU A 60 9.69 -12.90 -2.21
N THR A 61 10.94 -12.47 -2.09
CA THR A 61 11.83 -12.94 -1.02
C THR A 61 11.28 -12.57 0.37
N ALA A 62 10.72 -11.37 0.53
CA ALA A 62 10.05 -10.99 1.77
C ALA A 62 8.78 -11.83 2.04
N LYS A 63 8.03 -12.22 0.99
CA LYS A 63 6.88 -13.13 1.10
C LYS A 63 7.33 -14.50 1.63
N SER A 64 8.38 -15.10 1.05
CA SER A 64 8.90 -16.40 1.48
C SER A 64 9.41 -16.39 2.94
N LYS A 65 9.85 -15.22 3.44
CA LYS A 65 10.23 -14.99 4.83
C LYS A 65 9.05 -14.58 5.74
N ARG A 66 7.82 -14.58 5.23
CA ARG A 66 6.60 -14.16 5.94
C ARG A 66 6.64 -12.69 6.43
N GLN A 67 7.40 -11.84 5.76
CA GLN A 67 7.60 -10.43 6.14
C GLN A 67 6.74 -9.47 5.34
N ALA A 68 6.29 -9.85 4.13
CA ALA A 68 5.42 -9.04 3.29
C ALA A 68 4.52 -9.90 2.43
N TYR A 69 3.34 -9.36 2.09
CA TYR A 69 2.43 -9.92 1.09
C TYR A 69 1.98 -8.80 0.14
N ALA A 70 2.45 -8.87 -1.09
CA ALA A 70 2.20 -7.83 -2.08
C ALA A 70 1.19 -8.24 -3.13
N PHE A 71 0.47 -7.24 -3.62
CA PHE A 71 -0.51 -7.35 -4.68
C PHE A 71 -0.12 -6.49 -5.88
N ALA A 72 -0.26 -7.04 -7.07
CA ALA A 72 -0.39 -6.28 -8.30
C ALA A 72 -1.81 -5.74 -8.39
N VAL A 73 -1.95 -4.51 -8.85
CA VAL A 73 -3.24 -3.81 -8.94
C VAL A 73 -3.67 -3.72 -10.39
N TYR A 74 -4.77 -4.38 -10.73
CA TYR A 74 -5.40 -4.32 -12.04
C TYR A 74 -6.60 -3.38 -12.02
N ASP A 75 -6.59 -2.37 -12.89
CA ASP A 75 -7.69 -1.45 -13.10
C ASP A 75 -8.66 -1.99 -14.15
N LYS A 76 -9.84 -2.41 -13.73
CA LYS A 76 -10.87 -2.98 -14.63
C LYS A 76 -11.44 -1.96 -15.62
N ARG A 77 -11.41 -0.65 -15.28
CA ARG A 77 -11.91 0.39 -16.20
C ARG A 77 -10.98 0.61 -17.39
N HIS A 78 -9.67 0.54 -17.16
CA HIS A 78 -8.66 0.75 -18.19
C HIS A 78 -8.06 -0.57 -18.70
N GLU A 79 -8.54 -1.72 -18.19
CA GLU A 79 -8.13 -3.07 -18.56
C GLU A 79 -6.61 -3.27 -18.51
N GLN A 80 -5.93 -2.73 -17.48
CA GLN A 80 -4.48 -2.79 -17.36
C GLN A 80 -4.01 -2.78 -15.91
N PHE A 81 -2.78 -3.26 -15.69
CA PHE A 81 -2.13 -3.13 -14.40
C PHE A 81 -1.72 -1.69 -14.15
N ALA A 82 -1.99 -1.21 -12.94
CA ALA A 82 -1.85 0.18 -12.54
C ALA A 82 -0.72 0.43 -11.55
N GLY A 83 -0.25 -0.59 -10.85
CA GLY A 83 0.76 -0.45 -9.81
C GLY A 83 0.78 -1.63 -8.83
N SER A 84 1.27 -1.37 -7.63
CA SER A 84 1.39 -2.38 -6.56
C SER A 84 1.14 -1.77 -5.19
N THR A 85 0.80 -2.65 -4.24
CA THR A 85 0.65 -2.32 -2.81
C THR A 85 0.93 -3.56 -1.98
N ARG A 86 1.28 -3.42 -0.68
CA ARG A 86 1.55 -4.60 0.14
C ARG A 86 1.20 -4.42 1.60
N PHE A 87 0.92 -5.55 2.26
CA PHE A 87 1.03 -5.69 3.70
C PHE A 87 2.47 -6.05 4.07
N PHE A 88 2.93 -5.57 5.22
CA PHE A 88 4.25 -5.86 5.77
C PHE A 88 4.26 -5.62 7.29
N ASP A 89 5.35 -5.97 7.96
CA ASP A 89 5.48 -5.82 9.41
C ASP A 89 4.31 -6.48 10.17
N PHE A 90 4.16 -7.79 9.94
CA PHE A 90 3.15 -8.60 10.60
C PHE A 90 3.56 -8.88 12.05
N GLN A 91 2.80 -8.37 13.01
CA GLN A 91 3.01 -8.57 14.45
C GLN A 91 1.90 -9.49 14.98
N GLU A 92 2.14 -10.79 14.92
CA GLU A 92 1.12 -11.80 15.23
C GLU A 92 0.63 -11.70 16.68
N ASP A 93 1.55 -11.51 17.64
CA ASP A 93 1.24 -11.39 19.07
C ASP A 93 0.40 -10.14 19.39
N LEU A 94 0.52 -9.10 18.57
CA LEU A 94 -0.22 -7.85 18.75
C LEU A 94 -1.47 -7.76 17.84
N ASN A 95 -1.69 -8.72 16.96
CA ASN A 95 -2.73 -8.69 15.94
C ASN A 95 -2.68 -7.39 15.09
N THR A 96 -1.47 -6.92 14.73
CA THR A 96 -1.31 -5.72 13.93
C THR A 96 -0.52 -5.99 12.65
N VAL A 97 -0.75 -5.16 11.66
CA VAL A 97 -0.04 -5.19 10.38
C VAL A 97 0.19 -3.76 9.89
N ARG A 98 1.22 -3.56 9.11
CA ARG A 98 1.38 -2.32 8.35
C ARG A 98 1.01 -2.51 6.89
N MET A 99 0.55 -1.43 6.25
CA MET A 99 0.25 -1.39 4.84
C MET A 99 0.96 -0.20 4.20
N GLY A 100 1.57 -0.43 3.05
CA GLY A 100 2.31 0.61 2.36
C GLY A 100 2.92 0.15 1.06
N TYR A 101 4.04 0.80 0.67
CA TYR A 101 4.68 0.57 -0.63
C TYR A 101 3.67 0.62 -1.78
N SER A 102 2.66 1.48 -1.63
CA SER A 102 1.59 1.65 -2.61
C SER A 102 2.02 2.68 -3.64
N TRP A 103 2.06 2.26 -4.87
CA TRP A 103 2.33 3.13 -5.99
C TRP A 103 1.45 2.78 -7.18
N TYR A 104 1.09 3.78 -7.93
CA TYR A 104 0.27 3.69 -9.13
C TYR A 104 0.82 4.65 -10.18
N GLY A 105 0.70 4.28 -11.45
CA GLY A 105 0.97 5.18 -12.56
C GLY A 105 0.18 6.49 -12.42
N LYS A 106 0.72 7.59 -12.91
CA LYS A 106 0.14 8.94 -12.76
C LYS A 106 -1.27 9.03 -13.34
N ASP A 107 -1.56 8.30 -14.41
CA ASP A 107 -2.87 8.24 -15.05
C ASP A 107 -3.99 7.73 -14.10
N PHE A 108 -3.61 7.03 -13.03
CA PHE A 108 -4.54 6.49 -12.05
C PHE A 108 -4.72 7.37 -10.80
N TRP A 109 -3.96 8.48 -10.71
CA TRP A 109 -4.09 9.38 -9.57
C TRP A 109 -5.40 10.18 -9.64
N GLY A 110 -6.09 10.31 -8.51
CA GLY A 110 -7.36 11.02 -8.43
C GLY A 110 -8.57 10.29 -9.05
N THR A 111 -8.38 9.10 -9.62
CA THR A 111 -9.44 8.34 -10.33
C THR A 111 -10.34 7.50 -9.42
N GLY A 112 -10.08 7.46 -8.12
CA GLY A 112 -10.76 6.56 -7.17
C GLY A 112 -10.11 5.17 -7.04
N LEU A 113 -9.14 4.80 -7.91
CA LEU A 113 -8.47 3.50 -7.87
C LEU A 113 -7.93 3.17 -6.47
N ASN A 114 -7.15 4.10 -5.87
CA ASN A 114 -6.57 3.89 -4.55
C ASN A 114 -7.62 3.64 -3.46
N LYS A 115 -8.78 4.34 -3.49
CA LYS A 115 -9.87 4.11 -2.52
C LYS A 115 -10.41 2.68 -2.61
N ASN A 116 -10.66 2.20 -3.83
CA ASN A 116 -11.12 0.84 -4.08
C ASN A 116 -10.11 -0.20 -3.60
N CYS A 117 -8.81 -0.01 -3.90
CA CYS A 117 -7.75 -0.88 -3.40
C CYS A 117 -7.72 -0.91 -1.87
N LYS A 118 -7.77 0.25 -1.22
CA LYS A 118 -7.70 0.35 0.23
C LYS A 118 -8.92 -0.24 0.92
N PHE A 119 -10.11 -0.05 0.34
CA PHE A 119 -11.33 -0.69 0.83
C PHE A 119 -11.19 -2.22 0.88
N LEU A 120 -10.77 -2.83 -0.22
CA LEU A 120 -10.57 -4.28 -0.31
C LEU A 120 -9.50 -4.79 0.68
N LEU A 121 -8.40 -4.05 0.80
CA LEU A 121 -7.32 -4.40 1.73
C LEU A 121 -7.75 -4.27 3.19
N PHE A 122 -8.47 -3.21 3.55
CA PHE A 122 -9.02 -3.06 4.90
C PHE A 122 -10.03 -4.17 5.23
N GLN A 123 -10.94 -4.45 4.28
CA GLN A 123 -11.90 -5.54 4.43
C GLN A 123 -11.19 -6.89 4.63
N PHE A 124 -10.19 -7.19 3.82
CA PHE A 124 -9.40 -8.41 3.95
C PHE A 124 -8.68 -8.48 5.31
N ALA A 125 -8.02 -7.41 5.71
CA ALA A 125 -7.25 -7.38 6.94
C ALA A 125 -8.15 -7.50 8.20
N PHE A 126 -9.23 -6.73 8.28
CA PHE A 126 -10.09 -6.74 9.45
C PHE A 126 -11.05 -7.94 9.49
N ASP A 127 -11.66 -8.28 8.34
CA ASP A 127 -12.75 -9.26 8.30
C ASP A 127 -12.21 -10.70 8.10
N GLN A 128 -11.07 -10.90 7.41
CA GLN A 128 -10.51 -12.23 7.13
C GLN A 128 -9.24 -12.54 7.92
N MET A 129 -8.26 -11.61 7.98
CA MET A 129 -7.04 -11.84 8.76
C MET A 129 -7.28 -11.65 10.26
N GLY A 130 -8.30 -10.92 10.67
CA GLY A 130 -8.65 -10.67 12.07
C GLY A 130 -7.71 -9.71 12.79
N VAL A 131 -7.05 -8.78 12.06
CA VAL A 131 -6.19 -7.77 12.69
C VAL A 131 -7.02 -6.76 13.49
N GLU A 132 -6.42 -6.23 14.54
CA GLU A 132 -7.03 -5.19 15.38
C GLU A 132 -6.64 -3.78 14.92
N ARG A 133 -5.51 -3.66 14.20
CA ARG A 133 -4.98 -2.37 13.77
C ARG A 133 -4.16 -2.51 12.46
N ILE A 134 -4.34 -1.53 11.58
CA ILE A 134 -3.48 -1.35 10.40
C ILE A 134 -2.71 -0.03 10.57
N GLY A 135 -1.37 -0.12 10.56
CA GLY A 135 -0.49 1.05 10.57
C GLY A 135 -0.11 1.48 9.16
N LEU A 136 -0.03 2.78 8.94
CA LEU A 136 0.45 3.39 7.71
C LEU A 136 1.46 4.49 8.04
N GLY A 137 2.21 4.95 7.05
CA GLY A 137 3.12 6.06 7.25
C GLY A 137 3.59 6.64 5.92
N ALA A 138 4.02 7.89 5.97
CA ALA A 138 4.59 8.58 4.82
C ALA A 138 5.66 9.58 5.27
N HIS A 139 6.53 9.93 4.33
CA HIS A 139 7.42 11.09 4.44
C HIS A 139 6.60 12.35 4.67
N SER A 140 7.04 13.23 5.57
CA SER A 140 6.29 14.45 5.94
C SER A 140 6.00 15.39 4.76
N GLU A 141 6.86 15.39 3.75
CA GLU A 141 6.66 16.17 2.53
C GLU A 141 5.72 15.49 1.52
N ASN A 142 5.36 14.21 1.71
CA ASN A 142 4.43 13.50 0.84
C ASN A 142 2.97 13.81 1.20
N THR A 143 2.57 15.07 1.01
CA THR A 143 1.22 15.56 1.34
C THR A 143 0.13 14.80 0.58
N ARG A 144 0.40 14.36 -0.64
CA ARG A 144 -0.51 13.53 -1.44
C ARG A 144 -0.83 12.22 -0.71
N SER A 145 0.20 11.48 -0.27
CA SER A 145 0.01 10.22 0.45
C SER A 145 -0.71 10.43 1.78
N ILE A 146 -0.31 11.44 2.55
CA ILE A 146 -0.91 11.78 3.85
C ILE A 146 -2.41 12.08 3.65
N ASN A 147 -2.77 12.93 2.68
CA ASN A 147 -4.15 13.27 2.40
C ASN A 147 -4.96 12.06 1.87
N ALA A 148 -4.34 11.21 1.06
CA ALA A 148 -4.97 9.98 0.58
C ALA A 148 -5.31 9.03 1.75
N MET A 149 -4.40 8.84 2.72
CA MET A 149 -4.63 8.03 3.91
C MET A 149 -5.74 8.61 4.80
N LYS A 150 -5.74 9.93 5.04
CA LYS A 150 -6.82 10.60 5.77
C LYS A 150 -8.17 10.44 5.07
N SER A 151 -8.21 10.53 3.74
CA SER A 151 -9.45 10.45 2.96
C SER A 151 -10.14 9.09 3.02
N ILE A 152 -9.42 8.04 3.40
CA ILE A 152 -9.94 6.67 3.58
C ILE A 152 -10.21 6.32 5.06
N GLY A 153 -10.15 7.31 5.96
CA GLY A 153 -10.49 7.16 7.37
C GLY A 153 -9.31 6.94 8.32
N CYS A 154 -8.07 6.91 7.83
CA CYS A 154 -6.92 6.76 8.73
C CYS A 154 -6.72 8.02 9.59
N GLN A 155 -6.49 7.82 10.88
CA GLN A 155 -6.24 8.87 11.85
C GLN A 155 -4.74 9.14 12.03
N PRO A 156 -4.28 10.39 12.14
CA PRO A 156 -2.91 10.70 12.53
C PRO A 156 -2.60 10.18 13.93
N GLU A 157 -1.47 9.52 14.13
CA GLU A 157 -1.06 8.95 15.41
C GLU A 157 0.23 9.56 15.95
N GLY A 158 1.05 10.16 15.09
CA GLY A 158 2.28 10.79 15.55
C GLY A 158 3.27 11.11 14.45
N THR A 159 4.42 11.61 14.89
CA THR A 159 5.54 11.98 14.03
C THR A 159 6.83 11.34 14.57
N ILE A 160 7.54 10.63 13.70
CA ILE A 160 8.91 10.19 14.00
C ILE A 160 9.85 11.23 13.39
N ARG A 161 10.55 11.96 14.25
CA ARG A 161 11.45 13.02 13.81
C ARG A 161 12.70 12.47 13.12
N ASN A 162 13.13 13.15 12.06
CA ASN A 162 14.38 12.86 11.35
C ASN A 162 14.53 11.41 10.87
N LEU A 163 13.43 10.73 10.52
CA LEU A 163 13.48 9.34 10.08
C LEU A 163 14.04 9.22 8.65
N PHE A 164 13.68 10.14 7.77
CA PHE A 164 14.04 10.10 6.36
C PHE A 164 15.08 11.14 5.97
N PRO A 165 15.84 10.94 4.89
CA PRO A 165 16.54 12.05 4.24
C PRO A 165 15.51 13.05 3.66
N ALA A 166 15.85 14.32 3.63
CA ALA A 166 15.06 15.33 2.89
C ALA A 166 15.07 15.01 1.40
N ILE A 167 13.93 15.25 0.70
CA ILE A 167 13.85 15.01 -0.74
C ILE A 167 14.65 16.05 -1.52
N GLN A 168 14.63 17.30 -1.05
CA GLN A 168 15.37 18.39 -1.66
C GLN A 168 16.40 18.93 -0.69
N GLY A 169 17.63 19.12 -1.20
CA GLY A 169 18.70 19.69 -0.41
C GLY A 169 19.40 18.70 0.52
N LYS A 170 20.05 19.24 1.57
CA LYS A 170 20.74 18.48 2.60
C LYS A 170 19.94 18.50 3.89
N GLY A 171 19.81 17.35 4.53
CA GLY A 171 19.14 17.29 5.83
C GLY A 171 18.25 16.06 6.00
N ARG A 172 17.37 16.15 6.97
CA ARG A 172 16.46 15.08 7.37
C ARG A 172 15.03 15.57 7.35
N ALA A 173 14.11 14.64 7.19
CA ALA A 173 12.67 14.86 7.24
C ALA A 173 12.00 13.84 8.17
N ASP A 174 10.83 14.19 8.62
CA ASP A 174 10.05 13.38 9.52
C ASP A 174 9.22 12.32 8.78
N ALA A 175 8.76 11.31 9.53
CA ALA A 175 7.70 10.42 9.09
C ALA A 175 6.41 10.77 9.83
N ILE A 176 5.31 10.86 9.09
CA ILE A 176 3.97 10.97 9.65
C ILE A 176 3.38 9.56 9.75
N LEU A 177 2.94 9.17 10.95
CA LEU A 177 2.28 7.90 11.21
C LEU A 177 0.78 8.10 11.25
N LEU A 178 0.08 7.18 10.62
CA LEU A 178 -1.38 7.09 10.64
C LEU A 178 -1.79 5.65 10.93
N GLY A 179 -3.00 5.47 11.43
CA GLY A 179 -3.56 4.16 11.69
C GLY A 179 -5.06 4.12 11.48
N ILE A 180 -5.59 2.91 11.45
CA ILE A 180 -7.01 2.62 11.48
C ILE A 180 -7.23 1.41 12.36
N LEU A 181 -8.24 1.46 13.24
CA LEU A 181 -8.61 0.41 14.15
C LEU A 181 -9.78 -0.40 13.61
N LYS A 182 -9.86 -1.67 13.98
CA LYS A 182 -10.96 -2.56 13.62
C LYS A 182 -12.32 -2.01 14.06
N GLU A 183 -12.38 -1.44 15.25
CA GLU A 183 -13.60 -0.85 15.77
C GLU A 183 -14.08 0.35 14.92
N GLU A 184 -13.16 1.22 14.50
CA GLU A 184 -13.46 2.35 13.61
C GLU A 184 -13.95 1.87 12.25
N TRP A 185 -13.28 0.84 11.70
CA TRP A 185 -13.68 0.19 10.46
C TRP A 185 -15.10 -0.34 10.54
N GLN A 186 -15.41 -1.11 11.56
CA GLN A 186 -16.71 -1.76 11.72
C GLN A 186 -17.85 -0.78 12.02
N LYS A 187 -17.60 0.26 12.81
CA LYS A 187 -18.64 1.22 13.21
C LYS A 187 -19.04 2.18 12.10
N THR A 188 -18.05 2.73 11.38
CA THR A 188 -18.31 3.86 10.47
C THR A 188 -17.59 3.76 9.15
N ILE A 189 -16.26 3.52 9.15
CA ILE A 189 -15.41 3.73 7.98
C ILE A 189 -15.78 2.79 6.84
N LYS A 190 -16.14 1.55 7.13
CA LYS A 190 -16.55 0.56 6.10
C LYS A 190 -17.72 1.07 5.26
N ASN A 191 -18.76 1.55 5.90
CA ASN A 191 -19.96 2.05 5.22
C ASN A 191 -19.67 3.36 4.50
N ASP A 192 -19.02 4.31 5.17
CA ASP A 192 -18.69 5.62 4.61
C ASP A 192 -17.76 5.51 3.39
N LEU A 193 -16.78 4.63 3.46
CA LEU A 193 -15.86 4.41 2.34
C LEU A 193 -16.55 3.69 1.20
N ASN A 194 -17.39 2.67 1.48
CA ASN A 194 -18.14 1.94 0.47
C ASN A 194 -19.09 2.83 -0.33
N GLN A 195 -19.73 3.82 0.32
CA GLN A 195 -20.60 4.79 -0.36
C GLN A 195 -19.86 5.76 -1.31
N ARG A 196 -18.52 5.82 -1.20
CA ARG A 196 -17.66 6.73 -1.98
C ARG A 196 -16.80 6.01 -3.01
N LEU A 197 -17.03 4.71 -3.23
CA LEU A 197 -16.36 3.92 -4.28
C LEU A 197 -17.03 4.15 -5.63
#